data_24642a13b1d4cfaa6ce77425cf449f21
#
_entry.id   24642a13b1d4cfaa6ce77425cf449f21
#
_cell.length_a   1.000
_cell.length_b   1.000
_cell.length_c   1.000
_cell.angle_alpha   90.00
_cell.angle_beta   90.00
_cell.angle_gamma   90.00
#
_symmetry.space_group_name_H-M   'P 1'
#
loop_
_entity.id
_entity.type
_entity.pdbx_description
1 polymer ?
#
loop_
_entity_poly.entity_id
_entity_poly.type
_entity_poly.pdbx_seq_one_letter_code
_entity_poly.pdbx_strand_id
1 'polypeptide(L)'
;MDSLYKDGCAICAGKPKEVYHSPGLTKMVERVLRRIQGGFDVEHKIDPDLFTDSYTALNEAVERAVKLSVKWGKPDKGFIQELKRNNAVFAAFKAHREQNDLAGLLVDDDGNARSFDSFRMAAAPVIGEYNVNWLQTEYTTAVRVARTAVRFKQYEKDGDLYPNGEWLPSRAAEPRMSHRKYYHTVRRLTDPWWETHYPGCVWGCQCDMRNTGKPITHIGDNPAAPGAEPTTVPPSEEAGVRSPGLSRNPARSGELFSRDHPYFTSAYPGAEKAVEELLHEYKPDPDYGKRLMVSTKADQTEVRENVRAAKAILDTYPDTNIKIREHVRAYGVKNPEYEIDDLIADRKGIESPNGVASGFNKAIKQGCSVVVLDLDMHPDKFRQLPSIKLSSAINNRHLDFKNGTISECYVIYNDKAVKITPDFFSGDTRQTKERIRAELEKIKGDRSHL
;
A
#
# COMPACT_ATOMS: atom_id res chain seq x y z
N MET A 1 25.71 -8.48 -0.58
CA MET A 1 24.80 -7.88 0.41
C MET A 1 25.58 -7.33 1.62
N ASP A 2 26.41 -8.13 2.26
CA ASP A 2 27.16 -7.70 3.46
C ASP A 2 27.97 -6.42 3.26
N SER A 3 28.69 -6.26 2.14
CA SER A 3 29.41 -5.03 1.83
C SER A 3 28.49 -3.81 1.72
N LEU A 4 27.30 -3.97 1.14
CA LEU A 4 26.31 -2.90 0.98
C LEU A 4 25.85 -2.32 2.31
N TYR A 5 25.56 -3.19 3.28
CA TYR A 5 25.05 -2.78 4.59
C TYR A 5 26.15 -2.48 5.61
N LYS A 6 27.36 -3.05 5.46
CA LYS A 6 28.53 -2.77 6.30
C LYS A 6 29.16 -1.42 6.00
N ASP A 7 29.11 -0.95 4.75
CA ASP A 7 29.51 0.42 4.40
C ASP A 7 28.55 1.47 4.98
N GLY A 8 27.36 1.06 5.37
CA GLY A 8 26.52 1.76 6.32
C GLY A 8 27.07 1.59 7.72
N CYS A 9 28.20 2.24 8.02
CA CYS A 9 28.92 2.32 9.30
C CYS A 9 28.15 1.72 10.49
N ALA A 10 28.44 0.46 10.87
CA ALA A 10 27.88 -0.17 12.08
C ALA A 10 28.22 0.66 13.35
N ILE A 11 29.33 1.39 13.31
CA ILE A 11 29.79 2.33 14.35
C ILE A 11 29.02 3.66 14.26
N CYS A 12 28.69 4.14 13.02
CA CYS A 12 27.85 5.33 12.83
C CYS A 12 26.39 5.09 13.24
N ALA A 13 25.93 3.86 13.24
CA ALA A 13 24.56 3.53 13.61
C ALA A 13 24.32 3.71 15.11
N GLY A 14 25.35 3.88 15.99
CA GLY A 14 25.15 3.80 17.43
C GLY A 14 24.18 2.64 17.75
N LYS A 15 24.21 1.97 18.84
CA LYS A 15 23.16 0.95 19.11
C LYS A 15 21.83 1.53 18.70
N PRO A 16 21.10 0.96 17.71
CA PRO A 16 19.84 1.52 17.26
C PRO A 16 18.95 1.66 18.50
N LYS A 17 18.48 2.88 18.76
CA LYS A 17 17.54 3.13 19.88
C LYS A 17 16.27 2.28 19.75
N GLU A 18 16.14 1.58 18.65
CA GLU A 18 14.93 0.88 18.21
C GLU A 18 15.36 -0.34 17.42
N VAL A 19 15.25 -1.47 18.05
CA VAL A 19 15.48 -2.78 17.44
C VAL A 19 14.13 -3.30 16.96
N TYR A 20 14.03 -3.63 15.67
CA TYR A 20 12.90 -4.41 15.18
C TYR A 20 13.09 -5.86 15.61
N HIS A 21 12.09 -6.40 16.26
CA HIS A 21 12.02 -7.82 16.61
C HIS A 21 10.87 -8.44 15.83
N SER A 22 11.18 -9.37 14.92
CA SER A 22 10.16 -10.14 14.22
C SER A 22 9.40 -11.01 15.22
N PRO A 23 8.08 -10.76 15.46
CA PRO A 23 7.31 -11.56 16.39
C PRO A 23 7.18 -13.00 15.90
N GLY A 24 7.64 -13.96 16.70
CA GLY A 24 7.52 -15.37 16.38
C GLY A 24 8.49 -15.88 15.30
N LEU A 25 9.63 -15.20 15.08
CA LEU A 25 10.64 -15.57 14.08
C LEU A 25 10.96 -17.07 14.06
N THR A 26 11.22 -17.70 15.21
CA THR A 26 11.55 -19.13 15.27
C THR A 26 10.46 -20.03 14.67
N LYS A 27 9.20 -19.76 15.00
CA LYS A 27 8.07 -20.54 14.46
C LYS A 27 7.86 -20.29 12.97
N MET A 28 8.04 -19.05 12.54
CA MET A 28 7.96 -18.65 11.13
C MET A 28 9.03 -19.37 10.32
N VAL A 29 10.28 -19.32 10.76
CA VAL A 29 11.42 -19.99 10.14
C VAL A 29 11.18 -21.50 10.01
N GLU A 30 10.70 -22.17 11.05
CA GLU A 30 10.41 -23.60 10.97
C GLU A 30 9.36 -23.93 9.90
N ARG A 31 8.30 -23.12 9.76
CA ARG A 31 7.30 -23.31 8.71
C ARG A 31 7.89 -23.11 7.30
N VAL A 32 8.71 -22.07 7.12
CA VAL A 32 9.40 -21.78 5.85
C VAL A 32 10.29 -22.97 5.45
N LEU A 33 11.17 -23.41 6.35
CA LEU A 33 12.09 -24.51 6.05
C LEU A 33 11.35 -25.83 5.76
N ARG A 34 10.26 -26.13 6.47
CA ARG A 34 9.42 -27.32 6.17
C ARG A 34 8.75 -27.21 4.81
N ARG A 35 8.27 -26.01 4.39
CA ARG A 35 7.69 -25.82 3.07
C ARG A 35 8.74 -25.99 1.97
N ILE A 36 9.93 -25.41 2.12
CA ILE A 36 11.02 -25.55 1.16
C ILE A 36 11.44 -27.00 1.03
N GLN A 37 11.66 -27.71 2.14
CA GLN A 37 12.01 -29.13 2.12
C GLN A 37 10.88 -30.01 1.56
N GLY A 38 9.62 -29.58 1.73
CA GLY A 38 8.43 -30.23 1.18
C GLY A 38 8.17 -29.97 -0.30
N GLY A 39 9.10 -29.31 -1.03
CA GLY A 39 8.99 -29.05 -2.45
C GLY A 39 8.22 -27.78 -2.82
N PHE A 40 8.22 -26.77 -1.95
CA PHE A 40 7.70 -25.45 -2.30
C PHE A 40 8.40 -24.91 -3.56
N ASP A 41 7.63 -24.40 -4.50
CA ASP A 41 8.12 -23.84 -5.75
C ASP A 41 8.75 -22.45 -5.48
N VAL A 42 10.05 -22.47 -5.15
CA VAL A 42 10.83 -21.29 -4.79
C VAL A 42 11.13 -20.38 -5.99
N GLU A 43 11.01 -20.89 -7.21
CA GLU A 43 11.29 -20.14 -8.43
C GLU A 43 10.09 -19.30 -8.87
N HIS A 44 8.88 -19.89 -8.85
CA HIS A 44 7.70 -19.27 -9.42
C HIS A 44 6.70 -18.73 -8.39
N LYS A 45 6.93 -18.97 -7.09
CA LYS A 45 6.08 -18.49 -6.00
C LYS A 45 6.90 -17.78 -4.94
N ILE A 46 6.24 -16.95 -4.13
CA ILE A 46 6.85 -16.27 -3.00
C ILE A 46 6.31 -16.88 -1.70
N ASP A 47 7.21 -17.25 -0.79
CA ASP A 47 6.83 -17.74 0.52
C ASP A 47 6.08 -16.65 1.30
N PRO A 48 4.84 -16.91 1.75
CA PRO A 48 3.99 -15.90 2.37
C PRO A 48 4.51 -15.43 3.74
N ASP A 49 5.22 -16.26 4.49
CA ASP A 49 5.76 -15.88 5.80
C ASP A 49 6.97 -14.94 5.63
N LEU A 50 7.91 -15.25 4.72
CA LEU A 50 9.08 -14.41 4.44
C LEU A 50 8.64 -13.02 3.89
N PHE A 51 7.69 -13.03 2.97
CA PHE A 51 7.12 -11.78 2.45
C PHE A 51 6.46 -10.96 3.56
N THR A 52 5.58 -11.58 4.34
CA THR A 52 4.80 -10.88 5.37
C THR A 52 5.69 -10.29 6.45
N ASP A 53 6.73 -10.99 6.88
CA ASP A 53 7.68 -10.51 7.90
C ASP A 53 8.37 -9.22 7.44
N SER A 54 9.01 -9.25 6.28
CA SER A 54 9.70 -8.08 5.71
C SER A 54 8.73 -6.93 5.37
N TYR A 55 7.59 -7.23 4.76
CA TYR A 55 6.59 -6.23 4.39
C TYR A 55 5.99 -5.53 5.61
N THR A 56 5.68 -6.28 6.66
CA THR A 56 5.16 -5.72 7.92
C THR A 56 6.17 -4.78 8.56
N ALA A 57 7.42 -5.22 8.69
CA ALA A 57 8.50 -4.41 9.24
C ALA A 57 8.66 -3.07 8.50
N LEU A 58 8.73 -3.12 7.17
CA LEU A 58 8.93 -1.92 6.35
C LEU A 58 7.72 -0.97 6.37
N ASN A 59 6.51 -1.51 6.48
CA ASN A 59 5.32 -0.67 6.62
C ASN A 59 5.21 -0.03 8.01
N GLU A 60 5.57 -0.75 9.07
CA GLU A 60 5.70 -0.16 10.41
C GLU A 60 6.72 0.99 10.42
N ALA A 61 7.83 0.86 9.68
CA ALA A 61 8.80 1.92 9.50
C ALA A 61 8.18 3.18 8.87
N VAL A 62 7.36 3.03 7.83
CA VAL A 62 6.62 4.14 7.20
C VAL A 62 5.63 4.77 8.17
N GLU A 63 4.83 3.97 8.85
CA GLU A 63 3.84 4.47 9.83
C GLU A 63 4.50 5.21 10.97
N ARG A 64 5.64 4.72 11.44
CA ARG A 64 6.45 5.39 12.44
C ARG A 64 6.98 6.72 11.93
N ALA A 65 7.52 6.76 10.71
CA ALA A 65 7.98 7.99 10.08
C ALA A 65 6.87 9.04 9.96
N VAL A 66 5.66 8.61 9.56
CA VAL A 66 4.46 9.45 9.51
C VAL A 66 4.13 9.99 10.89
N LYS A 67 4.07 9.13 11.91
CA LYS A 67 3.78 9.52 13.31
C LYS A 67 4.79 10.55 13.85
N LEU A 68 6.07 10.35 13.54
CA LEU A 68 7.14 11.29 13.94
C LEU A 68 7.07 12.62 13.17
N SER A 69 6.36 12.68 12.05
CA SER A 69 6.27 13.83 11.17
C SER A 69 4.95 14.63 11.34
N VAL A 70 4.00 14.16 12.13
CA VAL A 70 2.66 14.80 12.33
C VAL A 70 2.74 16.28 12.72
N LYS A 71 3.74 16.68 13.49
CA LYS A 71 3.97 18.09 13.87
C LYS A 71 4.31 19.02 12.71
N TRP A 72 4.69 18.47 11.55
CA TRP A 72 5.03 19.22 10.34
C TRP A 72 3.88 19.30 9.35
N GLY A 73 2.74 18.69 9.63
CA GLY A 73 1.56 18.63 8.80
C GLY A 73 1.08 17.18 8.58
N LYS A 74 -0.13 17.04 8.06
CA LYS A 74 -0.67 15.72 7.69
C LYS A 74 -0.07 15.32 6.33
N PRO A 75 0.66 14.20 6.24
CA PRO A 75 1.14 13.73 4.95
C PRO A 75 -0.02 13.29 4.06
N ASP A 76 0.18 13.40 2.76
CA ASP A 76 -0.77 12.94 1.75
C ASP A 76 -0.94 11.42 1.83
N LYS A 77 -2.20 10.95 1.81
CA LYS A 77 -2.50 9.53 1.92
C LYS A 77 -2.05 8.74 0.68
N GLY A 78 -2.20 9.32 -0.52
CA GLY A 78 -1.75 8.70 -1.76
C GLY A 78 -0.25 8.48 -1.75
N PHE A 79 0.51 9.50 -1.35
CA PHE A 79 1.97 9.39 -1.20
C PHE A 79 2.38 8.29 -0.22
N ILE A 80 1.70 8.15 0.93
CA ILE A 80 1.98 7.05 1.87
C ILE A 80 1.69 5.69 1.26
N GLN A 81 0.66 5.57 0.44
CA GLN A 81 0.35 4.31 -0.26
C GLN A 81 1.43 3.99 -1.32
N GLU A 82 1.98 4.97 -2.03
CA GLU A 82 3.10 4.76 -2.96
C GLU A 82 4.31 4.19 -2.23
N LEU A 83 4.71 4.77 -1.08
CA LEU A 83 5.80 4.24 -0.26
C LEU A 83 5.54 2.79 0.19
N LYS A 84 4.32 2.47 0.62
CA LYS A 84 3.95 1.10 1.03
C LYS A 84 3.93 0.11 -0.14
N ARG A 85 3.51 0.57 -1.34
CA ARG A 85 3.58 -0.25 -2.56
C ARG A 85 5.03 -0.59 -2.92
N ASN A 86 5.94 0.38 -2.83
CA ASN A 86 7.36 0.13 -3.04
C ASN A 86 7.91 -0.87 -2.01
N ASN A 87 7.52 -0.77 -0.72
CA ASN A 87 7.87 -1.75 0.30
C ASN A 87 7.40 -3.17 -0.04
N ALA A 88 6.19 -3.30 -0.62
CA ALA A 88 5.68 -4.61 -1.02
C ALA A 88 6.56 -5.23 -2.13
N VAL A 89 6.92 -4.43 -3.13
CA VAL A 89 7.83 -4.88 -4.20
C VAL A 89 9.18 -5.28 -3.63
N PHE A 90 9.79 -4.44 -2.79
CA PHE A 90 11.09 -4.73 -2.17
C PHE A 90 11.05 -6.00 -1.32
N ALA A 91 10.06 -6.14 -0.45
CA ALA A 91 9.89 -7.31 0.41
C ALA A 91 9.67 -8.60 -0.38
N ALA A 92 8.94 -8.52 -1.51
CA ALA A 92 8.69 -9.68 -2.38
C ALA A 92 9.98 -10.17 -3.06
N PHE A 93 10.79 -9.27 -3.62
CA PHE A 93 12.09 -9.63 -4.19
C PHE A 93 13.06 -10.15 -3.12
N LYS A 94 13.07 -9.55 -1.92
CA LYS A 94 13.85 -10.03 -0.78
C LYS A 94 13.45 -11.46 -0.41
N ALA A 95 12.15 -11.73 -0.23
CA ALA A 95 11.63 -13.05 0.11
C ALA A 95 11.96 -14.10 -0.96
N HIS A 96 11.81 -13.74 -2.25
CA HIS A 96 12.17 -14.63 -3.35
C HIS A 96 13.66 -14.98 -3.34
N ARG A 97 14.52 -14.02 -3.06
CA ARG A 97 15.95 -14.27 -2.96
C ARG A 97 16.28 -15.15 -1.77
N GLU A 98 15.77 -14.83 -0.59
CA GLU A 98 16.00 -15.59 0.64
C GLU A 98 15.57 -17.05 0.50
N GLN A 99 14.36 -17.30 -0.02
CA GLN A 99 13.86 -18.68 -0.20
C GLN A 99 14.72 -19.50 -1.17
N ASN A 100 15.29 -18.87 -2.21
CA ASN A 100 16.18 -19.53 -3.15
C ASN A 100 17.57 -19.80 -2.54
N ASP A 101 18.11 -18.83 -1.77
CA ASP A 101 19.35 -19.05 -0.99
C ASP A 101 19.17 -20.21 0.02
N LEU A 102 18.01 -20.30 0.67
CA LEU A 102 17.66 -21.39 1.56
C LEU A 102 17.52 -22.74 0.82
N ALA A 103 16.82 -22.75 -0.33
CA ALA A 103 16.63 -23.95 -1.13
C ALA A 103 17.96 -24.53 -1.64
N GLY A 104 18.94 -23.67 -1.94
CA GLY A 104 20.30 -24.10 -2.30
C GLY A 104 21.00 -24.91 -1.21
N LEU A 105 20.53 -24.83 0.04
CA LEU A 105 21.08 -25.59 1.18
C LEU A 105 20.39 -26.93 1.40
N LEU A 106 19.42 -27.35 0.59
CA LEU A 106 18.75 -28.65 0.73
C LEU A 106 19.69 -29.82 0.46
N VAL A 107 20.73 -29.58 -0.33
CA VAL A 107 21.73 -30.58 -0.71
C VAL A 107 23.06 -30.19 -0.09
N ASP A 108 23.84 -31.17 0.37
CA ASP A 108 25.20 -30.96 0.87
C ASP A 108 26.23 -30.91 -0.26
N ASP A 109 27.50 -30.67 0.09
CA ASP A 109 28.59 -30.55 -0.87
C ASP A 109 28.88 -31.88 -1.61
N ASP A 110 28.44 -33.00 -1.04
CA ASP A 110 28.56 -34.36 -1.63
C ASP A 110 27.35 -34.71 -2.53
N GLY A 111 26.36 -33.82 -2.65
CA GLY A 111 25.15 -34.03 -3.44
C GLY A 111 24.02 -34.80 -2.74
N ASN A 112 24.12 -35.02 -1.43
CA ASN A 112 23.11 -35.75 -0.66
C ASN A 112 22.05 -34.78 -0.09
N ALA A 113 20.78 -35.20 -0.09
CA ALA A 113 19.72 -34.45 0.54
C ALA A 113 19.93 -34.37 2.07
N ARG A 114 19.90 -33.16 2.63
CA ARG A 114 20.02 -32.96 4.07
C ARG A 114 18.76 -33.43 4.81
N SER A 115 18.95 -34.02 5.98
CA SER A 115 17.86 -34.20 6.96
C SER A 115 17.32 -32.82 7.38
N PHE A 116 16.10 -32.77 7.94
CA PHE A 116 15.53 -31.49 8.38
C PHE A 116 16.41 -30.76 9.40
N ASP A 117 16.97 -31.48 10.38
CA ASP A 117 17.84 -30.88 11.38
C ASP A 117 19.15 -30.36 10.78
N SER A 118 19.77 -31.10 9.87
CA SER A 118 20.97 -30.66 9.13
C SER A 118 20.66 -29.46 8.25
N PHE A 119 19.53 -29.46 7.55
CA PHE A 119 19.07 -28.32 6.75
C PHE A 119 18.84 -27.07 7.62
N ARG A 120 18.14 -27.21 8.75
CA ARG A 120 17.91 -26.11 9.70
C ARG A 120 19.21 -25.53 10.24
N MET A 121 20.20 -26.36 10.53
CA MET A 121 21.52 -25.90 10.99
C MET A 121 22.26 -25.14 9.87
N ALA A 122 22.24 -25.63 8.64
CA ALA A 122 22.84 -24.98 7.50
C ALA A 122 22.15 -23.65 7.16
N ALA A 123 20.82 -23.55 7.32
CA ALA A 123 20.02 -22.36 7.07
C ALA A 123 20.19 -21.24 8.11
N ALA A 124 20.61 -21.54 9.34
CA ALA A 124 20.65 -20.58 10.44
C ALA A 124 21.46 -19.30 10.14
N PRO A 125 22.64 -19.35 9.50
CA PRO A 125 23.38 -18.13 9.13
C PRO A 125 22.61 -17.26 8.13
N VAL A 126 22.00 -17.86 7.09
CA VAL A 126 21.22 -17.14 6.07
C VAL A 126 20.05 -16.42 6.73
N ILE A 127 19.29 -17.10 7.56
CA ILE A 127 18.16 -16.54 8.32
C ILE A 127 18.63 -15.39 9.23
N GLY A 128 19.76 -15.55 9.92
CA GLY A 128 20.34 -14.51 10.75
C GLY A 128 20.65 -13.23 9.97
N GLU A 129 21.20 -13.35 8.76
CA GLU A 129 21.49 -12.21 7.91
C GLU A 129 20.19 -11.56 7.38
N TYR A 130 19.27 -12.31 6.77
CA TYR A 130 18.08 -11.77 6.13
C TYR A 130 17.05 -11.18 7.13
N ASN A 131 16.77 -11.90 8.21
CA ASN A 131 15.64 -11.58 9.09
C ASN A 131 16.06 -10.86 10.39
N VAL A 132 17.36 -10.76 10.67
CA VAL A 132 17.87 -10.02 11.84
C VAL A 132 18.73 -8.86 11.39
N ASN A 133 19.90 -9.13 10.79
CA ASN A 133 20.89 -8.08 10.52
C ASN A 133 20.46 -7.12 9.39
N TRP A 134 20.09 -7.67 8.24
CA TRP A 134 19.70 -6.86 7.09
C TRP A 134 18.34 -6.21 7.31
N LEU A 135 17.35 -6.93 7.82
CA LEU A 135 16.02 -6.38 8.09
C LEU A 135 16.08 -5.23 9.10
N GLN A 136 16.96 -5.31 10.12
CA GLN A 136 17.16 -4.22 11.06
C GLN A 136 17.73 -2.97 10.36
N THR A 137 18.68 -3.14 9.46
CA THR A 137 19.28 -2.03 8.69
C THR A 137 18.26 -1.42 7.74
N GLU A 138 17.51 -2.25 7.04
CA GLU A 138 16.42 -1.86 6.13
C GLU A 138 15.32 -1.09 6.88
N TYR A 139 14.86 -1.61 8.02
CA TYR A 139 13.86 -0.98 8.87
C TYR A 139 14.31 0.42 9.34
N THR A 140 15.51 0.51 9.94
CA THR A 140 16.00 1.80 10.46
C THR A 140 16.22 2.82 9.36
N THR A 141 16.68 2.38 8.19
CA THR A 141 16.83 3.23 7.01
C THR A 141 15.47 3.66 6.48
N ALA A 142 14.52 2.75 6.36
CA ALA A 142 13.15 3.07 5.91
C ALA A 142 12.49 4.13 6.80
N VAL A 143 12.61 4.04 8.14
CA VAL A 143 12.10 5.07 9.07
C VAL A 143 12.66 6.44 8.74
N ARG A 144 13.97 6.53 8.52
CA ARG A 144 14.66 7.82 8.26
C ARG A 144 14.32 8.39 6.91
N VAL A 145 14.42 7.56 5.90
CA VAL A 145 14.14 7.93 4.49
C VAL A 145 12.69 8.36 4.32
N ALA A 146 11.73 7.58 4.84
CA ALA A 146 10.32 7.94 4.82
C ALA A 146 10.04 9.25 5.57
N ARG A 147 10.68 9.45 6.74
CA ARG A 147 10.55 10.71 7.50
C ARG A 147 11.09 11.90 6.71
N THR A 148 12.23 11.77 6.07
CA THR A 148 12.79 12.81 5.20
C THR A 148 11.87 13.12 4.05
N ALA A 149 11.32 12.08 3.39
CA ALA A 149 10.42 12.23 2.27
C ALA A 149 9.10 12.95 2.64
N VAL A 150 8.47 12.56 3.75
CA VAL A 150 7.25 13.22 4.26
C VAL A 150 7.51 14.70 4.57
N ARG A 151 8.66 15.02 5.18
CA ARG A 151 9.04 16.40 5.49
C ARG A 151 9.37 17.20 4.23
N PHE A 152 10.03 16.58 3.26
CA PHE A 152 10.33 17.23 1.98
C PHE A 152 9.06 17.63 1.25
N LYS A 153 8.05 16.75 1.18
CA LYS A 153 6.72 17.08 0.64
C LYS A 153 6.05 18.26 1.37
N GLN A 154 6.24 18.37 2.68
CA GLN A 154 5.72 19.51 3.43
C GLN A 154 6.51 20.79 3.10
N TYR A 155 7.83 20.70 2.99
CA TYR A 155 8.66 21.84 2.62
C TYR A 155 8.33 22.39 1.22
N GLU A 156 7.99 21.52 0.27
CA GLU A 156 7.52 21.94 -1.06
C GLU A 156 6.20 22.74 -0.97
N LYS A 157 5.30 22.42 -0.04
CA LYS A 157 4.06 23.19 0.20
C LYS A 157 4.33 24.55 0.84
N ASP A 158 5.37 24.65 1.64
CA ASP A 158 5.78 25.89 2.33
C ASP A 158 6.76 26.71 1.48
N GLY A 159 6.95 26.34 0.20
CA GLY A 159 7.96 26.89 -0.72
C GLY A 159 7.86 28.39 -0.99
N ASP A 160 6.66 28.98 -0.87
CA ASP A 160 6.46 30.43 -1.01
C ASP A 160 7.17 31.22 0.10
N LEU A 161 7.24 30.67 1.31
CA LEU A 161 7.92 31.29 2.46
C LEU A 161 9.39 30.85 2.59
N TYR A 162 9.65 29.59 2.29
CA TYR A 162 10.97 28.98 2.42
C TYR A 162 11.33 28.21 1.17
N PRO A 163 11.76 28.87 0.09
CA PRO A 163 11.94 28.25 -1.22
C PRO A 163 13.12 27.28 -1.32
N ASN A 164 14.00 27.28 -0.33
CA ASN A 164 15.25 26.52 -0.35
C ASN A 164 15.28 25.41 0.70
N GLY A 165 16.02 24.33 0.42
CA GLY A 165 16.38 23.30 1.37
C GLY A 165 17.86 23.44 1.79
N GLU A 166 18.14 23.21 3.07
CA GLU A 166 19.50 23.16 3.62
C GLU A 166 19.79 21.74 4.10
N TRP A 167 20.92 21.18 3.65
CA TRP A 167 21.44 19.90 4.15
C TRP A 167 22.07 20.09 5.51
N LEU A 168 21.59 19.37 6.51
CA LEU A 168 22.09 19.46 7.89
C LEU A 168 23.10 18.34 8.21
N PRO A 169 24.10 18.63 9.05
CA PRO A 169 25.07 17.67 9.49
C PRO A 169 24.49 16.39 10.09
N SER A 170 25.25 15.31 9.97
CA SER A 170 24.92 14.04 10.60
C SER A 170 24.93 14.14 12.12
N ARG A 171 23.99 13.43 12.76
CA ARG A 171 23.91 13.27 14.22
C ARG A 171 24.59 11.97 14.69
N ALA A 172 25.28 11.27 13.81
CA ALA A 172 26.06 10.08 14.17
C ALA A 172 27.27 10.49 15.03
N ALA A 173 27.67 9.60 15.93
CA ALA A 173 28.91 9.79 16.72
C ALA A 173 30.13 9.91 15.80
N GLU A 174 30.17 9.11 14.74
CA GLU A 174 31.18 9.16 13.68
C GLU A 174 30.51 9.48 12.35
N PRO A 175 30.43 10.74 11.94
CA PRO A 175 29.78 11.14 10.68
C PRO A 175 30.56 10.64 9.46
N ARG A 176 29.84 10.19 8.45
CA ARG A 176 30.40 9.76 7.18
C ARG A 176 31.12 10.90 6.47
N MET A 177 32.37 10.66 6.10
CA MET A 177 33.23 11.70 5.50
C MET A 177 32.68 12.15 4.12
N SER A 178 32.16 11.24 3.31
CA SER A 178 31.63 11.54 1.96
C SER A 178 30.46 12.54 1.98
N HIS A 179 29.70 12.61 3.07
CA HIS A 179 28.60 13.55 3.21
C HIS A 179 28.97 14.91 3.80
N ARG A 180 30.18 15.07 4.36
CA ARG A 180 30.60 16.34 4.97
C ARG A 180 30.62 17.50 3.97
N LYS A 181 30.93 17.22 2.72
CA LYS A 181 30.95 18.23 1.65
C LYS A 181 29.55 18.83 1.36
N TYR A 182 28.47 18.16 1.77
CA TYR A 182 27.11 18.66 1.59
C TYR A 182 26.57 19.42 2.80
N TYR A 183 27.28 19.44 3.93
CA TYR A 183 26.82 20.13 5.12
C TYR A 183 26.63 21.62 4.84
N HIS A 184 25.46 22.13 5.23
CA HIS A 184 25.03 23.51 5.00
C HIS A 184 24.88 23.92 3.54
N THR A 185 24.93 22.98 2.60
CA THR A 185 24.54 23.24 1.22
C THR A 185 23.08 23.65 1.16
N VAL A 186 22.81 24.80 0.55
CA VAL A 186 21.48 25.35 0.36
C VAL A 186 21.16 25.35 -1.12
N ARG A 187 20.01 24.75 -1.50
CA ARG A 187 19.51 24.69 -2.87
C ARG A 187 18.02 24.92 -2.91
N ARG A 188 17.50 25.39 -4.03
CA ARG A 188 16.05 25.47 -4.21
C ARG A 188 15.42 24.10 -3.99
N LEU A 189 14.26 24.04 -3.35
CA LEU A 189 13.54 22.79 -3.18
C LEU A 189 13.17 22.14 -4.53
N THR A 190 13.02 22.93 -5.58
CA THR A 190 12.77 22.49 -6.97
C THR A 190 14.02 22.02 -7.72
N ASP A 191 15.23 22.19 -7.15
CA ASP A 191 16.48 21.82 -7.81
C ASP A 191 16.52 20.29 -8.06
N PRO A 192 16.81 19.85 -9.33
CA PRO A 192 16.99 18.43 -9.67
C PRO A 192 18.08 17.72 -8.84
N TRP A 193 19.00 18.45 -8.27
CA TRP A 193 20.02 17.89 -7.37
C TRP A 193 19.39 17.05 -6.23
N TRP A 194 18.20 17.46 -5.71
CA TRP A 194 17.49 16.73 -4.68
C TRP A 194 16.91 15.38 -5.16
N GLU A 195 16.90 15.08 -6.45
CA GLU A 195 16.43 13.78 -6.94
C GLU A 195 17.35 12.65 -6.51
N THR A 196 18.65 12.94 -6.41
CA THR A 196 19.67 11.96 -6.10
C THR A 196 20.44 12.26 -4.81
N HIS A 197 20.47 13.52 -4.39
CA HIS A 197 21.16 13.97 -3.19
C HIS A 197 20.14 14.37 -2.12
N TYR A 198 19.94 13.53 -1.14
CA TYR A 198 19.02 13.79 -0.03
C TYR A 198 19.54 13.11 1.25
N PRO A 199 19.24 13.65 2.43
CA PRO A 199 19.57 12.98 3.68
C PRO A 199 18.87 11.63 3.79
N GLY A 200 19.63 10.55 3.75
CA GLY A 200 19.12 9.17 3.65
C GLY A 200 19.57 8.41 2.42
N CYS A 201 20.28 9.05 1.47
CA CYS A 201 20.75 8.41 0.23
C CYS A 201 21.86 7.35 0.40
N VAL A 202 22.24 7.05 1.62
CA VAL A 202 23.19 5.98 1.98
C VAL A 202 22.66 5.21 3.18
N TRP A 203 22.87 3.89 3.20
CA TRP A 203 22.47 3.02 4.30
C TRP A 203 23.05 3.51 5.63
N GLY A 204 22.21 3.63 6.67
CA GLY A 204 22.61 4.13 7.97
C GLY A 204 22.86 5.65 8.07
N CYS A 205 22.63 6.44 7.02
CA CYS A 205 22.81 7.89 7.04
C CYS A 205 21.99 8.56 8.15
N GLN A 206 22.61 9.48 8.90
CA GLN A 206 21.97 10.26 9.98
C GLN A 206 21.97 11.77 9.72
N CYS A 207 22.22 12.18 8.47
CA CYS A 207 22.02 13.56 8.06
C CYS A 207 20.53 13.94 8.13
N ASP A 208 20.25 15.22 8.13
CA ASP A 208 18.90 15.76 8.14
C ASP A 208 18.80 16.92 7.13
N MET A 209 17.62 17.50 6.97
CA MET A 209 17.39 18.70 6.18
C MET A 209 16.34 19.60 6.81
N ARG A 210 16.32 20.85 6.39
CA ARG A 210 15.27 21.82 6.71
C ARG A 210 14.98 22.72 5.51
N ASN A 211 13.80 23.29 5.45
CA ASN A 211 13.53 24.41 4.56
C ASN A 211 14.11 25.71 5.15
N THR A 212 14.43 26.66 4.27
CA THR A 212 15.11 27.88 4.66
C THR A 212 14.93 29.01 3.64
N GLY A 213 15.00 30.26 4.10
CA GLY A 213 15.12 31.45 3.26
C GLY A 213 16.57 31.87 2.99
N LYS A 214 17.57 31.09 3.45
CA LYS A 214 18.99 31.41 3.22
C LYS A 214 19.31 31.44 1.71
N PRO A 215 20.31 32.24 1.29
CA PRO A 215 20.77 32.24 -0.09
C PRO A 215 21.32 30.86 -0.50
N ILE A 216 21.23 30.57 -1.80
CA ILE A 216 21.73 29.33 -2.41
C ILE A 216 23.25 29.29 -2.32
N THR A 217 23.79 28.11 -1.99
CA THR A 217 25.24 27.85 -1.93
C THR A 217 25.66 26.80 -2.95
N HIS A 218 26.91 26.79 -3.33
CA HIS A 218 27.51 25.68 -4.08
C HIS A 218 27.91 24.52 -3.14
N ILE A 219 28.17 23.37 -3.72
CA ILE A 219 28.82 22.26 -3.02
C ILE A 219 30.23 22.73 -2.62
N GLY A 220 30.58 22.59 -1.34
CA GLY A 220 31.90 23.00 -0.84
C GLY A 220 32.00 24.44 -0.39
N ASP A 221 30.91 25.05 0.10
CA ASP A 221 30.82 26.36 0.78
C ASP A 221 30.94 27.62 -0.09
N ASN A 222 31.01 27.51 -1.40
CA ASN A 222 30.99 28.68 -2.27
C ASN A 222 29.53 29.14 -2.51
N PRO A 223 29.17 30.41 -2.19
CA PRO A 223 27.84 30.92 -2.49
C PRO A 223 27.61 30.95 -4.01
N ALA A 224 26.50 30.38 -4.43
CA ALA A 224 26.04 30.53 -5.80
C ALA A 224 25.61 31.96 -6.07
N ALA A 225 25.91 32.48 -7.25
CA ALA A 225 25.35 33.75 -7.68
C ALA A 225 23.81 33.66 -7.66
N PRO A 226 23.09 34.72 -7.24
CA PRO A 226 21.64 34.75 -7.31
C PRO A 226 21.17 34.44 -8.72
N GLY A 227 20.33 33.40 -8.88
CA GLY A 227 19.83 32.97 -10.17
C GLY A 227 20.73 31.95 -10.91
N ALA A 228 21.80 31.42 -10.28
CA ALA A 228 22.57 30.35 -10.88
C ALA A 228 21.68 29.12 -11.16
N GLU A 229 21.80 28.59 -12.40
CA GLU A 229 21.08 27.38 -12.81
C GLU A 229 21.47 26.17 -11.95
N PRO A 230 20.56 25.19 -11.80
CA PRO A 230 20.86 23.95 -11.10
C PRO A 230 22.10 23.30 -11.70
N THR A 231 23.13 23.06 -10.91
CA THR A 231 24.34 22.37 -11.38
C THR A 231 24.18 20.88 -11.10
N THR A 232 24.29 20.05 -12.14
CA THR A 232 24.49 18.61 -11.98
C THR A 232 25.88 18.36 -11.45
N VAL A 233 26.00 17.49 -10.43
CA VAL A 233 27.29 17.05 -9.93
C VAL A 233 27.91 16.12 -10.99
N PRO A 234 29.17 16.29 -11.38
CA PRO A 234 29.81 15.36 -12.28
C PRO A 234 29.79 13.93 -11.72
N PRO A 235 29.59 12.90 -12.55
CA PRO A 235 29.56 11.51 -12.11
C PRO A 235 30.80 11.06 -11.30
N SER A 236 31.95 11.64 -11.57
CA SER A 236 33.20 11.38 -10.83
C SER A 236 33.18 11.85 -9.38
N GLU A 237 32.33 12.83 -9.03
CA GLU A 237 32.15 13.33 -7.66
C GLU A 237 31.05 12.56 -6.90
N GLU A 238 30.27 11.75 -7.59
CA GLU A 238 29.16 11.00 -7.04
C GLU A 238 29.55 9.65 -6.41
N ALA A 239 30.76 9.16 -6.69
CA ALA A 239 31.24 7.88 -6.18
C ALA A 239 31.21 7.86 -4.63
N GLY A 240 30.43 6.92 -4.05
CA GLY A 240 30.29 6.77 -2.59
C GLY A 240 29.35 7.76 -1.90
N VAL A 241 28.62 8.59 -2.64
CA VAL A 241 27.66 9.57 -2.10
C VAL A 241 26.31 8.95 -1.82
N ARG A 242 25.95 7.95 -2.58
CA ARG A 242 24.66 7.23 -2.48
C ARG A 242 24.91 5.73 -2.58
N SER A 243 24.06 4.96 -1.93
CA SER A 243 24.11 3.50 -1.96
C SER A 243 23.11 2.94 -2.93
N PRO A 244 23.42 1.80 -3.59
CA PRO A 244 22.42 1.03 -4.30
C PRO A 244 21.19 0.77 -3.42
N GLY A 245 20.01 0.92 -4.01
CA GLY A 245 18.72 0.87 -3.31
C GLY A 245 18.25 2.19 -2.73
N LEU A 246 19.10 3.24 -2.70
CA LEU A 246 18.79 4.56 -2.16
C LEU A 246 19.18 5.68 -3.14
N SER A 247 19.20 5.38 -4.42
CA SER A 247 19.70 6.30 -5.47
C SER A 247 18.69 7.40 -5.86
N ARG A 248 17.45 7.31 -5.42
CA ARG A 248 16.40 8.28 -5.75
C ARG A 248 15.74 8.85 -4.50
N ASN A 249 15.41 10.13 -4.54
CA ASN A 249 14.67 10.78 -3.44
C ASN A 249 13.22 10.29 -3.39
N PRO A 250 12.80 9.59 -2.32
CA PRO A 250 11.44 9.06 -2.20
C PRO A 250 10.35 10.12 -2.25
N ALA A 251 10.64 11.36 -1.83
CA ALA A 251 9.67 12.45 -1.92
C ALA A 251 9.24 12.75 -3.37
N ARG A 252 10.10 12.44 -4.34
CA ARG A 252 9.85 12.66 -5.77
C ARG A 252 9.47 11.40 -6.51
N SER A 253 10.12 10.28 -6.18
CA SER A 253 9.90 9.00 -6.87
C SER A 253 8.73 8.20 -6.31
N GLY A 254 8.32 8.42 -5.04
CA GLY A 254 7.39 7.54 -4.32
C GLY A 254 8.02 6.20 -3.91
N GLU A 255 9.33 6.02 -4.14
CA GLU A 255 10.05 4.78 -3.87
C GLU A 255 11.00 4.95 -2.68
N LEU A 256 10.81 4.16 -1.61
CA LEU A 256 11.76 4.11 -0.50
C LEU A 256 13.05 3.42 -0.91
N PHE A 257 12.94 2.37 -1.72
CA PHE A 257 14.04 1.56 -2.21
C PHE A 257 14.06 1.56 -3.73
N SER A 258 15.14 2.04 -4.32
CA SER A 258 15.29 2.13 -5.76
C SER A 258 15.72 0.79 -6.39
N ARG A 259 15.43 0.62 -7.69
CA ARG A 259 15.60 -0.63 -8.44
C ARG A 259 17.07 -1.07 -8.66
N ASP A 260 18.03 -0.26 -8.31
CA ASP A 260 19.45 -0.60 -8.33
C ASP A 260 19.92 -1.40 -7.10
N HIS A 261 19.01 -1.73 -6.16
CA HIS A 261 19.32 -2.62 -5.04
C HIS A 261 19.60 -4.05 -5.50
N PRO A 262 20.56 -4.77 -4.86
CA PRO A 262 20.90 -6.14 -5.25
C PRO A 262 19.75 -7.14 -5.24
N TYR A 263 18.69 -6.93 -4.46
CA TYR A 263 17.50 -7.79 -4.53
C TYR A 263 16.84 -7.76 -5.91
N PHE A 264 16.92 -6.62 -6.62
CA PHE A 264 16.41 -6.49 -7.98
C PHE A 264 17.47 -6.87 -9.04
N THR A 265 18.69 -6.29 -8.90
CA THR A 265 19.73 -6.43 -9.96
C THR A 265 20.38 -7.80 -10.02
N SER A 266 20.29 -8.57 -8.93
CA SER A 266 20.79 -9.94 -8.81
C SER A 266 19.68 -10.89 -8.38
N ALA A 267 18.44 -10.67 -8.86
CA ALA A 267 17.31 -11.54 -8.60
C ALA A 267 17.52 -12.92 -9.26
N TYR A 268 17.02 -13.96 -8.60
CA TYR A 268 16.98 -15.29 -9.19
C TYR A 268 15.99 -15.35 -10.38
N PRO A 269 16.18 -16.29 -11.31
CA PRO A 269 15.20 -16.55 -12.37
C PRO A 269 13.78 -16.70 -11.78
N GLY A 270 12.77 -16.27 -12.52
CA GLY A 270 11.37 -16.35 -12.07
C GLY A 270 10.91 -15.23 -11.13
N ALA A 271 11.83 -14.50 -10.49
CA ALA A 271 11.50 -13.50 -9.47
C ALA A 271 10.48 -12.46 -9.92
N GLU A 272 10.67 -11.84 -11.08
CA GLU A 272 9.76 -10.79 -11.57
C GLU A 272 8.33 -11.31 -11.73
N LYS A 273 8.18 -12.49 -12.33
CA LYS A 273 6.87 -13.11 -12.53
C LYS A 273 6.23 -13.52 -11.21
N ALA A 274 7.00 -14.11 -10.27
CA ALA A 274 6.51 -14.48 -8.96
C ALA A 274 6.07 -13.26 -8.14
N VAL A 275 6.83 -12.16 -8.22
CA VAL A 275 6.50 -10.89 -7.57
C VAL A 275 5.26 -10.26 -8.21
N GLU A 276 5.18 -10.23 -9.54
CA GLU A 276 4.00 -9.75 -10.25
C GLU A 276 2.76 -10.56 -9.84
N GLU A 277 2.83 -11.87 -9.79
CA GLU A 277 1.71 -12.73 -9.39
C GLU A 277 1.31 -12.50 -7.92
N LEU A 278 2.28 -12.34 -7.00
CA LEU A 278 2.00 -12.03 -5.60
C LEU A 278 1.35 -10.66 -5.42
N LEU A 279 1.82 -9.66 -6.16
CA LEU A 279 1.41 -8.27 -6.02
C LEU A 279 0.26 -7.88 -6.94
N HIS A 280 -0.23 -8.79 -7.78
CA HIS A 280 -1.51 -8.59 -8.44
C HIS A 280 -2.58 -8.37 -7.38
N GLU A 281 -2.83 -7.10 -7.13
CA GLU A 281 -3.76 -6.64 -6.10
C GLU A 281 -5.19 -7.12 -6.40
N TYR A 282 -5.48 -7.35 -7.69
CA TYR A 282 -6.77 -7.77 -8.18
C TYR A 282 -6.66 -8.88 -9.22
N LYS A 283 -7.43 -9.95 -9.05
CA LYS A 283 -7.60 -11.01 -10.05
C LYS A 283 -8.91 -10.81 -10.79
N PRO A 284 -8.93 -10.96 -12.12
CA PRO A 284 -10.17 -10.92 -12.87
C PRO A 284 -11.06 -12.13 -12.52
N ASP A 285 -12.37 -11.88 -12.40
CA ASP A 285 -13.35 -12.97 -12.25
C ASP A 285 -13.37 -13.85 -13.53
N PRO A 286 -13.45 -15.17 -13.42
CA PRO A 286 -13.44 -16.07 -14.57
C PRO A 286 -14.55 -15.79 -15.61
N ASP A 287 -15.73 -15.37 -15.16
CA ASP A 287 -16.90 -15.18 -16.03
C ASP A 287 -16.99 -13.75 -16.59
N TYR A 288 -16.55 -12.75 -15.79
CA TYR A 288 -16.72 -11.32 -16.11
C TYR A 288 -15.41 -10.64 -16.54
N GLY A 289 -14.27 -11.35 -16.43
CA GLY A 289 -12.97 -10.82 -16.82
C GLY A 289 -12.63 -9.52 -16.09
N LYS A 290 -12.12 -8.52 -16.81
CA LYS A 290 -11.71 -7.23 -16.22
C LYS A 290 -12.86 -6.38 -15.69
N ARG A 291 -14.13 -6.70 -16.02
CA ARG A 291 -15.28 -5.98 -15.47
C ARG A 291 -15.53 -6.28 -13.99
N LEU A 292 -15.08 -7.45 -13.52
CA LEU A 292 -15.10 -7.79 -12.09
C LEU A 292 -13.70 -8.19 -11.65
N MET A 293 -13.07 -7.31 -10.87
CA MET A 293 -11.74 -7.53 -10.32
C MET A 293 -11.85 -7.79 -8.83
N VAL A 294 -11.25 -8.88 -8.35
CA VAL A 294 -11.30 -9.27 -6.93
C VAL A 294 -9.93 -9.15 -6.30
N SER A 295 -9.81 -8.33 -5.24
CA SER A 295 -8.55 -8.23 -4.50
C SER A 295 -8.18 -9.58 -3.86
N THR A 296 -6.93 -9.97 -3.99
CA THR A 296 -6.39 -11.15 -3.30
C THR A 296 -6.42 -10.99 -1.77
N LYS A 297 -6.59 -9.76 -1.29
CA LYS A 297 -6.70 -9.38 0.13
C LYS A 297 -8.12 -8.99 0.54
N ALA A 298 -9.12 -9.30 -0.27
CA ALA A 298 -10.53 -9.13 0.11
C ALA A 298 -10.87 -9.95 1.36
N ASP A 299 -11.88 -9.52 2.12
CA ASP A 299 -12.35 -10.28 3.27
C ASP A 299 -12.87 -11.64 2.85
N GLN A 300 -12.13 -12.69 3.21
CA GLN A 300 -12.44 -14.08 2.82
C GLN A 300 -13.76 -14.58 3.42
N THR A 301 -14.28 -13.93 4.46
CA THR A 301 -15.57 -14.30 5.06
C THR A 301 -16.75 -13.73 4.28
N GLU A 302 -16.55 -12.63 3.53
CA GLU A 302 -17.60 -11.93 2.78
C GLU A 302 -17.39 -11.94 1.26
N VAL A 303 -16.20 -12.33 0.77
CA VAL A 303 -15.85 -12.25 -0.66
C VAL A 303 -16.84 -12.99 -1.56
N ARG A 304 -17.34 -14.14 -1.13
CA ARG A 304 -18.31 -14.93 -1.91
C ARG A 304 -19.61 -14.17 -2.14
N GLU A 305 -20.15 -13.56 -1.09
CA GLU A 305 -21.37 -12.77 -1.16
C GLU A 305 -21.13 -11.44 -1.91
N ASN A 306 -19.95 -10.86 -1.74
CA ASN A 306 -19.55 -9.66 -2.48
C ASN A 306 -19.46 -9.97 -3.99
N VAL A 307 -18.89 -11.10 -4.39
CA VAL A 307 -18.85 -11.53 -5.80
C VAL A 307 -20.26 -11.76 -6.35
N ARG A 308 -21.14 -12.45 -5.60
CA ARG A 308 -22.54 -12.68 -6.01
C ARG A 308 -23.28 -11.36 -6.27
N ALA A 309 -23.19 -10.44 -5.33
CA ALA A 309 -23.84 -9.14 -5.42
C ALA A 309 -23.29 -8.29 -6.58
N ALA A 310 -21.96 -8.32 -6.79
CA ALA A 310 -21.32 -7.66 -7.93
C ALA A 310 -21.80 -8.24 -9.27
N LYS A 311 -21.91 -9.57 -9.39
CA LYS A 311 -22.43 -10.24 -10.60
C LYS A 311 -23.85 -9.81 -10.91
N ALA A 312 -24.75 -9.72 -9.91
CA ALA A 312 -26.12 -9.23 -10.08
C ALA A 312 -26.16 -7.80 -10.66
N ILE A 313 -25.22 -6.94 -10.25
CA ILE A 313 -25.09 -5.59 -10.83
C ILE A 313 -24.60 -5.66 -12.28
N LEU A 314 -23.54 -6.43 -12.55
CA LEU A 314 -22.91 -6.54 -13.87
C LEU A 314 -23.80 -7.20 -14.92
N ASP A 315 -24.70 -8.10 -14.52
CA ASP A 315 -25.69 -8.73 -15.41
C ASP A 315 -26.75 -7.73 -15.88
N THR A 316 -27.09 -6.77 -14.99
CA THR A 316 -28.07 -5.74 -15.32
C THR A 316 -27.44 -4.54 -16.02
N TYR A 317 -26.18 -4.22 -15.69
CA TYR A 317 -25.43 -3.03 -16.18
C TYR A 317 -24.11 -3.47 -16.81
N PRO A 318 -24.11 -3.89 -18.07
CA PRO A 318 -22.94 -4.51 -18.72
C PRO A 318 -21.76 -3.56 -18.94
N ASP A 319 -21.96 -2.25 -18.91
CA ASP A 319 -20.92 -1.25 -19.08
C ASP A 319 -20.23 -0.88 -17.74
N THR A 320 -20.73 -1.39 -16.62
CA THR A 320 -20.17 -1.14 -15.27
C THR A 320 -18.93 -1.99 -15.02
N ASN A 321 -17.98 -1.42 -14.27
CA ASN A 321 -16.80 -2.11 -13.77
C ASN A 321 -16.81 -2.12 -12.25
N ILE A 322 -16.50 -3.25 -11.65
CA ILE A 322 -16.51 -3.43 -10.19
C ILE A 322 -15.19 -4.02 -9.75
N LYS A 323 -14.57 -3.40 -8.71
CA LYS A 323 -13.47 -3.99 -7.95
C LYS A 323 -13.95 -4.32 -6.55
N ILE A 324 -13.76 -5.58 -6.14
CA ILE A 324 -13.93 -6.00 -4.74
C ILE A 324 -12.62 -5.67 -4.04
N ARG A 325 -12.68 -4.74 -3.08
CA ARG A 325 -11.52 -4.09 -2.48
C ARG A 325 -10.84 -4.96 -1.44
N GLU A 326 -9.59 -4.60 -1.13
CA GLU A 326 -8.85 -5.19 -0.02
C GLU A 326 -9.51 -4.86 1.33
N HIS A 327 -9.38 -5.79 2.28
CA HIS A 327 -9.77 -5.58 3.67
C HIS A 327 -8.52 -5.38 4.54
N VAL A 328 -8.36 -4.18 5.08
CA VAL A 328 -7.21 -3.82 5.92
C VAL A 328 -7.57 -3.99 7.39
N ARG A 329 -7.00 -5.00 8.02
CA ARG A 329 -7.20 -5.28 9.46
C ARG A 329 -6.34 -4.36 10.33
N ALA A 330 -6.70 -3.07 10.39
CA ALA A 330 -6.05 -2.11 11.27
C ALA A 330 -7.08 -1.24 11.98
N TYR A 331 -6.79 -0.86 13.22
CA TYR A 331 -7.70 -0.03 14.01
C TYR A 331 -7.94 1.31 13.33
N GLY A 332 -9.21 1.68 13.18
CA GLY A 332 -9.63 2.97 12.61
C GLY A 332 -9.59 3.03 11.07
N VAL A 333 -9.21 1.95 10.39
CA VAL A 333 -9.27 1.88 8.92
C VAL A 333 -10.71 1.55 8.50
N LYS A 334 -11.20 2.31 7.51
CA LYS A 334 -12.48 2.07 6.87
C LYS A 334 -12.29 1.05 5.75
N ASN A 335 -13.16 0.05 5.69
CA ASN A 335 -13.11 -1.03 4.71
C ASN A 335 -14.39 -1.09 3.87
N PRO A 336 -14.65 -0.13 2.98
CA PRO A 336 -15.73 -0.26 2.00
C PRO A 336 -15.41 -1.39 1.03
N GLU A 337 -16.39 -2.22 0.70
CA GLU A 337 -16.17 -3.48 -0.01
C GLU A 337 -15.93 -3.30 -1.51
N TYR A 338 -16.43 -2.23 -2.12
CA TYR A 338 -16.37 -2.05 -3.58
C TYR A 338 -15.78 -0.72 -4.03
N GLU A 339 -15.30 -0.74 -5.25
CA GLU A 339 -15.15 0.40 -6.14
C GLU A 339 -15.98 0.09 -7.39
N ILE A 340 -16.99 0.90 -7.67
CA ILE A 340 -17.90 0.76 -8.82
C ILE A 340 -17.71 1.98 -9.70
N ASP A 341 -17.22 1.79 -10.94
CA ASP A 341 -16.90 2.89 -11.88
C ASP A 341 -16.14 4.04 -11.23
N ASP A 342 -15.03 3.70 -10.49
CA ASP A 342 -14.17 4.59 -9.70
C ASP A 342 -14.83 5.25 -8.47
N LEU A 343 -16.08 4.93 -8.16
CA LEU A 343 -16.78 5.38 -6.96
C LEU A 343 -16.68 4.36 -5.83
N ILE A 344 -16.37 4.85 -4.62
CA ILE A 344 -16.31 3.98 -3.44
C ILE A 344 -17.72 3.58 -3.00
N ALA A 345 -17.92 2.29 -2.86
CA ALA A 345 -19.23 1.69 -2.56
C ALA A 345 -19.13 0.67 -1.41
N ASP A 346 -20.26 0.48 -0.74
CA ASP A 346 -20.33 -0.46 0.37
C ASP A 346 -21.65 -1.25 0.30
N ARG A 347 -21.54 -2.60 0.47
CA ARG A 347 -22.72 -3.50 0.46
C ARG A 347 -23.28 -3.63 1.88
N LYS A 348 -24.59 -3.48 1.96
CA LYS A 348 -25.32 -3.61 3.23
C LYS A 348 -26.47 -4.58 3.07
N GLY A 349 -26.37 -5.72 3.73
CA GLY A 349 -27.51 -6.61 3.94
C GLY A 349 -28.55 -5.91 4.79
N ILE A 350 -29.81 -5.92 4.34
CA ILE A 350 -30.93 -5.37 5.09
C ILE A 350 -31.97 -6.46 5.34
N GLU A 351 -32.54 -6.49 6.53
CA GLU A 351 -33.54 -7.49 6.93
C GLU A 351 -34.98 -6.99 6.76
N SER A 352 -35.12 -5.68 6.56
CA SER A 352 -36.42 -5.05 6.36
C SER A 352 -36.27 -3.68 5.70
N PRO A 353 -37.32 -3.07 5.12
CA PRO A 353 -37.28 -1.70 4.61
C PRO A 353 -36.80 -0.65 5.63
N ASN A 354 -37.02 -0.90 6.93
CA ASN A 354 -36.54 -0.02 8.00
C ASN A 354 -35.00 -0.03 8.11
N GLY A 355 -34.32 -1.07 7.64
CA GLY A 355 -32.86 -1.18 7.60
C GLY A 355 -32.19 -0.26 6.57
N VAL A 356 -32.94 0.28 5.60
CA VAL A 356 -32.41 1.15 4.54
C VAL A 356 -31.67 2.36 5.14
N ALA A 357 -32.29 3.08 6.07
CA ALA A 357 -31.66 4.25 6.69
C ALA A 357 -30.34 3.91 7.40
N SER A 358 -30.28 2.78 8.10
CA SER A 358 -29.05 2.28 8.74
C SER A 358 -28.00 1.92 7.70
N GLY A 359 -28.37 1.28 6.59
CA GLY A 359 -27.49 0.93 5.48
C GLY A 359 -26.79 2.18 4.89
N PHE A 360 -27.57 3.21 4.56
CA PHE A 360 -27.05 4.49 4.08
C PHE A 360 -26.10 5.14 5.09
N ASN A 361 -26.50 5.25 6.35
CA ASN A 361 -25.67 5.87 7.39
C ASN A 361 -24.33 5.13 7.57
N LYS A 362 -24.35 3.79 7.51
CA LYS A 362 -23.13 2.99 7.63
C LYS A 362 -22.20 3.22 6.43
N ALA A 363 -22.74 3.22 5.20
CA ALA A 363 -21.96 3.46 3.99
C ALA A 363 -21.37 4.88 3.96
N ILE A 364 -22.16 5.91 4.29
CA ILE A 364 -21.71 7.30 4.38
C ILE A 364 -20.60 7.43 5.43
N LYS A 365 -20.75 6.80 6.59
CA LYS A 365 -19.70 6.78 7.63
C LYS A 365 -18.40 6.12 7.13
N GLN A 366 -18.49 5.17 6.24
CA GLN A 366 -17.36 4.55 5.54
C GLN A 366 -16.73 5.47 4.48
N GLY A 367 -17.38 6.56 4.11
CA GLY A 367 -16.92 7.51 3.09
C GLY A 367 -17.32 7.09 1.67
N CYS A 368 -18.38 6.30 1.56
CA CYS A 368 -18.90 5.82 0.27
C CYS A 368 -19.82 6.86 -0.35
N SER A 369 -19.74 6.97 -1.67
CA SER A 369 -20.68 7.71 -2.51
C SER A 369 -21.71 6.80 -3.19
N VAL A 370 -21.52 5.48 -3.10
CA VAL A 370 -22.45 4.48 -3.61
C VAL A 370 -22.87 3.53 -2.49
N VAL A 371 -24.17 3.20 -2.44
CA VAL A 371 -24.74 2.25 -1.47
C VAL A 371 -25.32 1.06 -2.22
N VAL A 372 -24.93 -0.15 -1.82
CA VAL A 372 -25.53 -1.40 -2.33
C VAL A 372 -26.39 -2.02 -1.24
N LEU A 373 -27.70 -1.99 -1.42
CA LEU A 373 -28.66 -2.61 -0.52
C LEU A 373 -28.95 -4.03 -1.01
N ASP A 374 -28.45 -5.01 -0.28
CA ASP A 374 -28.56 -6.42 -0.64
C ASP A 374 -29.65 -7.10 0.20
N LEU A 375 -30.79 -7.40 -0.44
CA LEU A 375 -31.91 -8.12 0.18
C LEU A 375 -31.70 -9.63 0.14
N ASP A 376 -30.84 -10.11 -0.77
CA ASP A 376 -30.57 -11.54 -0.93
C ASP A 376 -29.67 -12.11 0.17
N MET A 377 -29.04 -11.28 0.97
CA MET A 377 -28.36 -11.72 2.19
C MET A 377 -29.32 -12.31 3.25
N HIS A 378 -30.60 -11.95 3.18
CA HIS A 378 -31.64 -12.41 4.10
C HIS A 378 -32.87 -12.91 3.34
N PRO A 379 -32.75 -13.97 2.52
CA PRO A 379 -33.82 -14.43 1.64
C PRO A 379 -35.08 -14.82 2.41
N ASP A 380 -34.97 -15.34 3.62
CA ASP A 380 -36.09 -15.70 4.49
C ASP A 380 -36.92 -14.50 4.94
N LYS A 381 -36.32 -13.31 4.98
CA LYS A 381 -36.97 -12.07 5.37
C LYS A 381 -37.72 -11.41 4.20
N PHE A 382 -37.31 -11.73 2.97
CA PHE A 382 -37.87 -11.14 1.74
C PHE A 382 -38.38 -12.22 0.78
N ARG A 383 -39.45 -12.90 1.18
CA ARG A 383 -40.15 -13.84 0.27
C ARG A 383 -40.82 -13.10 -0.88
N GLN A 384 -41.21 -11.85 -0.69
CA GLN A 384 -41.74 -10.95 -1.71
C GLN A 384 -41.07 -9.60 -1.58
N LEU A 385 -40.78 -8.93 -2.69
CA LEU A 385 -40.20 -7.62 -2.73
C LEU A 385 -41.19 -6.57 -2.19
N PRO A 386 -40.91 -5.91 -1.03
CA PRO A 386 -41.80 -4.91 -0.46
C PRO A 386 -41.59 -3.53 -1.12
N SER A 387 -41.77 -3.43 -2.45
CA SER A 387 -41.43 -2.26 -3.28
C SER A 387 -42.04 -0.93 -2.80
N ILE A 388 -43.27 -0.97 -2.25
CA ILE A 388 -43.93 0.23 -1.70
C ILE A 388 -43.20 0.76 -0.45
N LYS A 389 -42.82 -0.13 0.45
CA LYS A 389 -42.09 0.27 1.68
C LYS A 389 -40.65 0.65 1.37
N LEU A 390 -39.97 -0.06 0.46
CA LEU A 390 -38.63 0.23 0.03
C LEU A 390 -38.55 1.58 -0.70
N SER A 391 -39.45 1.87 -1.63
CA SER A 391 -39.50 3.17 -2.34
C SER A 391 -39.69 4.34 -1.35
N SER A 392 -40.50 4.15 -0.33
CA SER A 392 -40.68 5.15 0.73
C SER A 392 -39.42 5.33 1.58
N ALA A 393 -38.76 4.22 1.97
CA ALA A 393 -37.55 4.25 2.77
C ALA A 393 -36.37 4.90 2.00
N ILE A 394 -36.21 4.59 0.71
CA ILE A 394 -35.20 5.20 -0.15
C ILE A 394 -35.51 6.68 -0.38
N ASN A 395 -36.78 7.05 -0.62
CA ASN A 395 -37.17 8.44 -0.77
C ASN A 395 -36.85 9.28 0.48
N ASN A 396 -36.89 8.72 1.66
CA ASN A 396 -36.52 9.42 2.90
C ASN A 396 -35.02 9.79 2.94
N ARG A 397 -34.21 9.26 2.02
CA ARG A 397 -32.79 9.57 1.83
C ARG A 397 -32.53 10.60 0.72
N HIS A 398 -33.56 11.25 0.19
CA HIS A 398 -33.47 12.20 -0.93
C HIS A 398 -32.44 13.32 -0.73
N LEU A 399 -32.22 13.76 0.52
CA LEU A 399 -31.22 14.80 0.81
C LEU A 399 -29.79 14.30 0.58
N ASP A 400 -29.50 13.03 0.83
CA ASP A 400 -28.16 12.48 0.57
C ASP A 400 -27.82 12.52 -0.91
N PHE A 401 -28.79 12.28 -1.78
CA PHE A 401 -28.64 12.38 -3.24
C PHE A 401 -28.59 13.84 -3.70
N LYS A 402 -29.48 14.72 -3.21
CA LYS A 402 -29.50 16.13 -3.61
C LYS A 402 -28.25 16.90 -3.20
N ASN A 403 -27.65 16.56 -2.06
CA ASN A 403 -26.42 17.18 -1.56
C ASN A 403 -25.15 16.56 -2.15
N GLY A 404 -25.27 15.55 -3.04
CA GLY A 404 -24.12 14.88 -3.63
C GLY A 404 -23.35 13.97 -2.66
N THR A 405 -23.89 13.69 -1.47
CA THR A 405 -23.27 12.74 -0.53
C THR A 405 -23.33 11.31 -1.08
N ILE A 406 -24.45 10.95 -1.73
CA ILE A 406 -24.66 9.69 -2.43
C ILE A 406 -24.92 10.00 -3.90
N SER A 407 -24.15 9.37 -4.76
CA SER A 407 -24.30 9.44 -6.23
C SER A 407 -25.22 8.36 -6.75
N GLU A 408 -25.17 7.15 -6.17
CA GLU A 408 -25.90 5.99 -6.65
C GLU A 408 -26.32 5.07 -5.49
N CYS A 409 -27.46 4.42 -5.66
CA CYS A 409 -27.88 3.32 -4.79
C CYS A 409 -28.34 2.14 -5.65
N TYR A 410 -27.69 0.99 -5.47
CA TYR A 410 -28.13 -0.27 -6.04
C TYR A 410 -29.01 -1.01 -5.05
N VAL A 411 -30.09 -1.60 -5.53
CA VAL A 411 -30.93 -2.52 -4.74
C VAL A 411 -30.89 -3.87 -5.42
N ILE A 412 -30.44 -4.89 -4.69
CA ILE A 412 -30.32 -6.27 -5.19
C ILE A 412 -31.44 -7.13 -4.59
N TYR A 413 -32.14 -7.82 -5.44
CA TYR A 413 -33.16 -8.79 -5.10
C TYR A 413 -33.28 -9.86 -6.18
N ASN A 414 -33.27 -11.15 -5.78
CA ASN A 414 -33.37 -12.30 -6.67
C ASN A 414 -32.27 -12.27 -7.76
N ASP A 415 -31.02 -12.03 -7.35
CA ASP A 415 -29.83 -11.88 -8.20
C ASP A 415 -30.01 -10.88 -9.37
N LYS A 416 -30.89 -9.91 -9.21
CA LYS A 416 -31.08 -8.78 -10.11
C LYS A 416 -30.84 -7.48 -9.39
N ALA A 417 -30.40 -6.46 -10.09
CA ALA A 417 -30.11 -5.15 -9.52
C ALA A 417 -30.91 -4.04 -10.21
N VAL A 418 -31.27 -3.01 -9.45
CA VAL A 418 -31.73 -1.73 -9.99
C VAL A 418 -30.88 -0.61 -9.43
N LYS A 419 -30.63 0.42 -10.25
CA LYS A 419 -29.85 1.61 -9.91
C LYS A 419 -30.79 2.79 -9.69
N ILE A 420 -30.63 3.47 -8.56
CA ILE A 420 -31.32 4.71 -8.20
C ILE A 420 -30.28 5.83 -8.17
N THR A 421 -30.54 6.90 -8.91
CA THR A 421 -29.65 8.04 -9.12
C THR A 421 -30.33 9.37 -8.71
N PRO A 422 -29.62 10.51 -8.59
CA PRO A 422 -30.20 11.78 -8.15
C PRO A 422 -31.39 12.27 -8.98
N ASP A 423 -31.45 11.94 -10.27
CA ASP A 423 -32.56 12.33 -11.18
C ASP A 423 -33.91 11.73 -10.77
N PHE A 424 -33.92 10.61 -10.05
CA PHE A 424 -35.15 10.05 -9.47
C PHE A 424 -35.86 11.01 -8.51
N PHE A 425 -35.11 11.90 -7.88
CA PHE A 425 -35.59 12.83 -6.86
C PHE A 425 -36.00 14.21 -7.43
N SER A 426 -36.16 14.30 -8.74
CA SER A 426 -36.77 15.46 -9.42
C SER A 426 -38.29 15.42 -9.29
N GLY A 427 -38.93 16.51 -8.88
CA GLY A 427 -40.37 16.58 -8.69
C GLY A 427 -40.83 16.39 -7.23
N ASP A 428 -42.12 16.09 -7.06
CA ASP A 428 -42.70 15.90 -5.72
C ASP A 428 -42.42 14.50 -5.14
N THR A 429 -42.69 14.35 -3.84
CA THR A 429 -42.48 13.11 -3.10
C THR A 429 -43.28 11.92 -3.65
N ARG A 430 -44.48 12.16 -4.18
CA ARG A 430 -45.35 11.08 -4.72
C ARG A 430 -44.73 10.56 -6.02
N GLN A 431 -44.40 11.45 -6.94
CA GLN A 431 -43.77 11.13 -8.22
C GLN A 431 -42.45 10.41 -8.03
N THR A 432 -41.61 10.84 -7.08
CA THR A 432 -40.36 10.20 -6.73
C THR A 432 -40.58 8.77 -6.26
N LYS A 433 -41.51 8.54 -5.34
CA LYS A 433 -41.84 7.18 -4.85
C LYS A 433 -42.36 6.29 -5.93
N GLU A 434 -43.19 6.80 -6.84
CA GLU A 434 -43.73 6.04 -7.97
C GLU A 434 -42.61 5.63 -8.94
N ARG A 435 -41.66 6.52 -9.27
CA ARG A 435 -40.48 6.20 -10.10
C ARG A 435 -39.61 5.11 -9.46
N ILE A 436 -39.21 5.30 -8.19
CA ILE A 436 -38.42 4.30 -7.48
C ILE A 436 -39.14 2.97 -7.39
N ARG A 437 -40.46 2.99 -7.13
CA ARG A 437 -41.27 1.77 -7.11
C ARG A 437 -41.26 1.07 -8.46
N ALA A 438 -41.46 1.79 -9.55
CA ALA A 438 -41.43 1.24 -10.90
C ALA A 438 -40.11 0.53 -11.23
N GLU A 439 -38.97 1.10 -10.82
CA GLU A 439 -37.69 0.42 -10.97
C GLU A 439 -37.60 -0.85 -10.13
N LEU A 440 -38.01 -0.79 -8.84
CA LEU A 440 -37.99 -1.96 -7.96
C LEU A 440 -38.86 -3.11 -8.50
N GLU A 441 -39.98 -2.81 -9.16
CA GLU A 441 -40.83 -3.86 -9.75
C GLU A 441 -40.15 -4.61 -10.92
N LYS A 442 -39.11 -4.03 -11.58
CA LYS A 442 -38.37 -4.71 -12.66
C LYS A 442 -37.55 -5.92 -12.14
N ILE A 443 -37.14 -5.91 -10.88
CA ILE A 443 -36.39 -7.01 -10.28
C ILE A 443 -37.28 -7.98 -9.49
N LYS A 444 -38.59 -7.74 -9.48
CA LYS A 444 -39.58 -8.61 -8.86
C LYS A 444 -39.66 -9.92 -9.66
N GLY A 445 -38.98 -10.94 -9.19
CA GLY A 445 -39.14 -12.30 -9.70
C GLY A 445 -40.08 -13.10 -8.82
N ASP A 446 -40.62 -14.19 -9.36
CA ASP A 446 -41.43 -15.12 -8.59
C ASP A 446 -40.50 -16.08 -7.82
N ARG A 447 -40.41 -15.91 -6.48
CA ARG A 447 -39.73 -16.84 -5.59
C ARG A 447 -40.63 -17.99 -5.09
N SER A 448 -41.73 -18.28 -5.79
CA SER A 448 -42.69 -19.29 -5.36
C SER A 448 -42.14 -20.73 -5.36
N HIS A 449 -40.86 -20.94 -5.73
CA HIS A 449 -40.23 -22.25 -5.87
C HIS A 449 -38.96 -22.46 -5.01
N LEU A 450 -38.73 -21.63 -3.96
CA LEU A 450 -37.67 -21.89 -2.97
C LEU A 450 -38.23 -22.27 -1.61
#